data_963fb4c8c4adb770bdfc025d2822e9c0
#
_entry.id   963fb4c8c4adb770bdfc025d2822e9c0
#
_cell.length_a   1.000
_cell.length_b   1.000
_cell.length_c   1.000
_cell.angle_alpha   90.00
_cell.angle_beta   90.00
_cell.angle_gamma   90.00
#
_symmetry.space_group_name_H-M   'P 1'
#
loop_
_entity.id
_entity.type
_entity.pdbx_description
1 polymer ?
#
loop_
_entity_poly.entity_id
_entity_poly.type
_entity_poly.pdbx_seq_one_letter_code
_entity_poly.pdbx_strand_id
1 'polypeptide(L)'
;MVSSEMSRKNFALIGAGPVGIFLSYLLIERGHDVTLYEAGGRDSESTTLNLSDYIFKTKSKIPSGVHRVGGASNLWKRRVSEFSSDTFNRVDRDGEREWPLDFKDLEQANSLLFDLLDGERLRDKDYLEKYCDQLVQSLPEPFQLNLFRFCDEHFFTSLLAKLEANDNFELITNTRVMKLQQRAAVNNMQPAVELVLFEEHSESARTEIYSDAVLTGGCLQSTFLAMCSGDILQRHPAADLLGKYLMEHFDGYVGTLRIKSRNNAFLKQLVLTEDRKLSGKDFGVALTIPNSQSKVSRMTDFHLEIVQWRKTYLFDPNLNIFNGLPTRIYSLLFFCERIVKKIPSEIRKCWFKASDTEIYSVWLKGEEIPFATSQIQVQTDHGQENAKLVYEHKVSKDSKILMRGRLKELGKTLKKNDLGKFKIHSYFNFNSLFYTGPNFHPMGSLRMGIDPSNSVVGPDFAFHGTSNIFAVNSGVFPNGSNHNPTAMVLALSVIFASNFDDNSR
;
A
#
# COMPACT_ATOMS: atom_id res chain seq x y z
N MET A 1 44.65 -6.48 15.16
CA MET A 1 43.26 -6.18 14.79
C MET A 1 42.99 -6.98 13.52
N VAL A 2 42.32 -8.11 13.68
CA VAL A 2 41.87 -8.89 12.52
C VAL A 2 40.60 -8.16 12.07
N SER A 3 40.65 -7.53 10.89
CA SER A 3 39.46 -7.05 10.21
C SER A 3 38.56 -8.28 10.00
N SER A 4 37.41 -8.32 10.65
CA SER A 4 36.38 -9.29 10.30
C SER A 4 35.94 -8.92 8.89
N GLU A 5 36.43 -9.68 7.90
CA GLU A 5 35.87 -9.57 6.54
C GLU A 5 34.38 -9.89 6.64
N MET A 6 33.54 -8.94 6.25
CA MET A 6 32.11 -9.19 6.05
C MET A 6 31.95 -10.45 5.22
N SER A 7 31.21 -11.43 5.69
CA SER A 7 30.89 -12.57 4.85
C SER A 7 29.89 -12.10 3.80
N ARG A 8 30.39 -11.80 2.60
CA ARG A 8 29.61 -11.45 1.43
C ARG A 8 28.55 -12.53 1.22
N LYS A 9 27.30 -12.11 1.20
CA LYS A 9 26.14 -12.99 0.97
C LYS A 9 25.65 -12.87 -0.47
N ASN A 10 25.04 -13.93 -0.97
CA ASN A 10 24.38 -13.97 -2.26
C ASN A 10 22.85 -14.05 -2.05
N PHE A 11 22.17 -12.95 -2.33
CA PHE A 11 20.74 -12.83 -2.17
C PHE A 11 19.98 -13.09 -3.46
N ALA A 12 18.89 -13.87 -3.39
CA ALA A 12 17.83 -13.90 -4.39
C ALA A 12 16.66 -13.01 -3.94
N LEU A 13 16.36 -11.95 -4.66
CA LEU A 13 15.16 -11.14 -4.46
C LEU A 13 14.10 -11.50 -5.50
N ILE A 14 12.86 -11.75 -5.03
CA ILE A 14 11.80 -12.30 -5.88
C ILE A 14 10.71 -11.25 -6.06
N GLY A 15 10.69 -10.62 -7.24
CA GLY A 15 9.80 -9.55 -7.65
C GLY A 15 10.51 -8.20 -7.82
N ALA A 16 10.71 -7.75 -9.05
CA ALA A 16 11.36 -6.48 -9.42
C ALA A 16 10.39 -5.28 -9.35
N GLY A 17 9.53 -5.25 -8.32
CA GLY A 17 8.72 -4.10 -7.95
C GLY A 17 9.52 -3.03 -7.19
N PRO A 18 8.84 -1.98 -6.65
CA PRO A 18 9.50 -0.92 -5.88
C PRO A 18 10.40 -1.43 -4.76
N VAL A 19 9.95 -2.44 -4.03
CA VAL A 19 10.69 -3.03 -2.90
C VAL A 19 11.92 -3.80 -3.40
N GLY A 20 11.76 -4.65 -4.42
CA GLY A 20 12.88 -5.43 -4.96
C GLY A 20 13.99 -4.55 -5.50
N ILE A 21 13.66 -3.50 -6.27
CA ILE A 21 14.64 -2.54 -6.80
C ILE A 21 15.32 -1.78 -5.65
N PHE A 22 14.55 -1.26 -4.69
CA PHE A 22 15.10 -0.46 -3.59
C PHE A 22 15.96 -1.30 -2.64
N LEU A 23 15.50 -2.50 -2.29
CA LEU A 23 16.25 -3.41 -1.43
C LEU A 23 17.53 -3.92 -2.11
N SER A 24 17.49 -4.20 -3.43
CA SER A 24 18.70 -4.52 -4.18
C SER A 24 19.74 -3.41 -4.05
N TYR A 25 19.33 -2.15 -4.21
CA TYR A 25 20.22 -1.00 -4.03
C TYR A 25 20.84 -0.98 -2.62
N LEU A 26 20.04 -1.17 -1.58
CA LEU A 26 20.54 -1.15 -0.19
C LEU A 26 21.52 -2.29 0.11
N LEU A 27 21.29 -3.49 -0.44
CA LEU A 27 22.18 -4.65 -0.23
C LEU A 27 23.48 -4.54 -1.04
N ILE A 28 23.42 -4.03 -2.27
CA ILE A 28 24.60 -3.76 -3.09
C ILE A 28 25.51 -2.70 -2.44
N GLU A 29 24.95 -1.61 -1.92
CA GLU A 29 25.71 -0.59 -1.16
C GLU A 29 26.40 -1.16 0.10
N ARG A 30 25.93 -2.32 0.60
CA ARG A 30 26.53 -3.07 1.71
C ARG A 30 27.52 -4.16 1.27
N GLY A 31 27.81 -4.25 -0.04
CA GLY A 31 28.81 -5.16 -0.59
C GLY A 31 28.32 -6.60 -0.77
N HIS A 32 27.01 -6.84 -0.79
CA HIS A 32 26.44 -8.15 -1.09
C HIS A 32 26.21 -8.37 -2.58
N ASP A 33 26.05 -9.64 -2.99
CA ASP A 33 25.63 -10.02 -4.33
C ASP A 33 24.10 -10.13 -4.37
N VAL A 34 23.48 -9.64 -5.43
CA VAL A 34 22.03 -9.65 -5.57
C VAL A 34 21.62 -10.11 -6.97
N THR A 35 20.81 -11.17 -7.01
CA THR A 35 20.05 -11.55 -8.21
C THR A 35 18.57 -11.19 -7.98
N LEU A 36 18.04 -10.30 -8.83
CA LEU A 36 16.65 -9.85 -8.79
C LEU A 36 15.83 -10.55 -9.87
N TYR A 37 14.84 -11.35 -9.47
CA TYR A 37 13.95 -12.09 -10.37
C TYR A 37 12.65 -11.32 -10.64
N GLU A 38 12.22 -11.33 -11.91
CA GLU A 38 10.92 -10.81 -12.33
C GLU A 38 10.25 -11.79 -13.31
N ALA A 39 8.99 -12.13 -13.00
CA ALA A 39 8.23 -13.04 -13.85
C ALA A 39 7.89 -12.44 -15.22
N GLY A 40 7.70 -11.12 -15.29
CA GLY A 40 7.46 -10.41 -16.55
C GLY A 40 8.70 -9.82 -17.17
N GLY A 41 8.52 -9.15 -18.33
CA GLY A 41 9.58 -8.46 -19.05
C GLY A 41 9.79 -7.01 -18.60
N ARG A 42 10.57 -6.28 -19.40
CA ARG A 42 10.85 -4.84 -19.19
C ARG A 42 9.80 -3.93 -19.82
N ASP A 43 9.20 -4.35 -20.92
CA ASP A 43 8.36 -3.51 -21.77
C ASP A 43 6.90 -3.46 -21.36
N SER A 44 6.20 -2.41 -21.82
CA SER A 44 4.79 -2.16 -21.53
C SER A 44 3.83 -3.21 -22.14
N GLU A 45 4.28 -3.97 -23.12
CA GLU A 45 3.52 -5.06 -23.75
C GLU A 45 3.51 -6.32 -22.90
N SER A 46 4.43 -6.46 -21.95
CA SER A 46 4.46 -7.56 -21.02
C SER A 46 3.41 -7.39 -19.93
N THR A 47 2.31 -7.98 -20.16
CA THR A 47 1.26 -8.55 -19.32
C THR A 47 0.81 -7.76 -18.08
N THR A 48 -0.35 -7.15 -18.21
CA THR A 48 -1.36 -7.19 -17.13
C THR A 48 -1.43 -8.61 -16.55
N LEU A 49 -1.64 -8.72 -15.22
CA LEU A 49 -1.89 -10.00 -14.56
C LEU A 49 -2.65 -10.96 -15.48
N ASN A 50 -2.13 -12.16 -15.68
CA ASN A 50 -2.92 -13.18 -16.33
C ASN A 50 -4.08 -13.56 -15.41
N LEU A 51 -5.27 -13.05 -15.70
CA LEU A 51 -6.46 -13.22 -14.85
C LEU A 51 -6.87 -14.68 -14.72
N SER A 52 -6.41 -15.58 -15.61
CA SER A 52 -6.64 -17.01 -15.51
C SER A 52 -5.97 -17.63 -14.27
N ASP A 53 -4.93 -16.97 -13.73
CA ASP A 53 -4.19 -17.44 -12.55
C ASP A 53 -4.87 -17.03 -11.23
N TYR A 54 -5.98 -16.28 -11.32
CA TYR A 54 -6.72 -15.77 -10.17
C TYR A 54 -8.16 -16.21 -10.12
N ILE A 55 -8.63 -16.51 -8.92
CA ILE A 55 -10.04 -16.75 -8.60
C ILE A 55 -10.49 -15.70 -7.61
N PHE A 56 -11.40 -14.84 -8.03
CA PHE A 56 -11.96 -13.78 -7.17
C PHE A 56 -13.28 -14.26 -6.57
N LYS A 57 -13.32 -14.53 -5.28
CA LYS A 57 -14.54 -14.90 -4.52
C LYS A 57 -15.34 -13.69 -4.06
N THR A 58 -14.82 -12.48 -4.23
CA THR A 58 -15.50 -11.23 -3.88
C THR A 58 -15.95 -10.51 -5.14
N LYS A 59 -17.01 -9.68 -5.01
CA LYS A 59 -17.49 -8.79 -6.08
C LYS A 59 -16.53 -7.62 -6.34
N SER A 60 -15.28 -7.75 -5.92
CA SER A 60 -14.27 -6.73 -6.08
C SER A 60 -13.82 -6.62 -7.53
N LYS A 61 -13.39 -5.44 -7.92
CA LYS A 61 -12.62 -5.27 -9.14
C LYS A 61 -11.31 -6.03 -9.01
N ILE A 62 -10.91 -6.56 -10.12
CA ILE A 62 -9.65 -7.26 -10.33
C ILE A 62 -8.51 -6.38 -9.84
N PRO A 63 -7.61 -6.90 -9.00
CA PRO A 63 -6.40 -6.20 -8.62
C PRO A 63 -5.66 -5.74 -9.88
N SER A 64 -5.30 -4.47 -9.93
CA SER A 64 -4.36 -4.00 -10.94
C SER A 64 -2.96 -4.41 -10.48
N GLY A 65 -2.52 -5.58 -10.90
CA GLY A 65 -1.12 -5.98 -10.78
C GLY A 65 -0.44 -5.87 -12.12
N VAL A 66 0.84 -5.60 -12.12
CA VAL A 66 1.67 -5.55 -13.31
C VAL A 66 2.82 -6.51 -13.08
N HIS A 67 2.91 -7.54 -13.91
CA HIS A 67 4.05 -8.44 -13.95
C HIS A 67 5.05 -7.88 -14.96
N ARG A 68 5.87 -6.95 -14.52
CA ARG A 68 7.01 -6.41 -15.27
C ARG A 68 7.92 -5.65 -14.31
N VAL A 69 9.12 -5.37 -14.77
CA VAL A 69 10.08 -4.53 -14.04
C VAL A 69 9.44 -3.20 -13.62
N GLY A 70 9.64 -2.82 -12.38
CA GLY A 70 8.97 -1.70 -11.74
C GLY A 70 7.64 -2.06 -11.05
N GLY A 71 6.99 -3.19 -11.41
CA GLY A 71 5.77 -3.65 -10.76
C GLY A 71 4.73 -2.55 -10.59
N ALA A 72 4.19 -2.38 -9.37
CA ALA A 72 3.15 -1.40 -9.06
C ALA A 72 3.59 0.07 -9.27
N SER A 73 4.89 0.39 -9.32
CA SER A 73 5.35 1.77 -9.60
C SER A 73 5.01 2.23 -11.02
N ASN A 74 4.70 1.31 -11.92
CA ASN A 74 4.20 1.65 -13.25
C ASN A 74 2.75 2.18 -13.26
N LEU A 75 2.00 1.98 -12.17
CA LEU A 75 0.59 2.35 -12.05
C LEU A 75 0.33 3.37 -10.94
N TRP A 76 1.25 3.53 -10.02
CA TRP A 76 1.05 4.36 -8.85
C TRP A 76 1.05 5.86 -9.18
N LYS A 77 0.47 6.66 -8.28
CA LYS A 77 0.49 8.13 -8.38
C LYS A 77 1.64 8.75 -7.59
N ARG A 78 2.68 8.00 -7.29
CA ARG A 78 3.92 8.45 -6.63
C ARG A 78 3.74 9.04 -5.23
N ARG A 79 2.61 8.80 -4.60
CA ARG A 79 2.26 9.35 -3.31
C ARG A 79 2.89 8.52 -2.18
N VAL A 80 3.63 9.20 -1.30
CA VAL A 80 4.31 8.61 -0.14
C VAL A 80 3.96 9.40 1.12
N SER A 81 3.81 8.69 2.24
CA SER A 81 3.54 9.26 3.56
C SER A 81 3.99 8.29 4.65
N GLU A 82 4.47 8.84 5.75
CA GLU A 82 4.93 8.09 6.91
C GLU A 82 3.75 7.55 7.72
N PHE A 83 3.93 6.41 8.38
CA PHE A 83 3.00 5.95 9.40
C PHE A 83 3.17 6.80 10.66
N SER A 84 2.05 7.16 11.29
CA SER A 84 2.09 7.91 12.54
C SER A 84 2.59 7.02 13.69
N SER A 85 3.21 7.64 14.70
CA SER A 85 3.60 6.95 15.93
C SER A 85 2.42 6.24 16.59
N ASP A 86 1.25 6.86 16.59
CA ASP A 86 0.03 6.31 17.18
C ASP A 86 -0.40 5.00 16.49
N THR A 87 -0.28 4.94 15.15
CA THR A 87 -0.59 3.73 14.38
C THR A 87 0.44 2.64 14.64
N PHE A 88 1.72 3.00 14.66
CA PHE A 88 2.81 2.04 14.81
C PHE A 88 2.89 1.47 16.22
N ASN A 89 2.69 2.29 17.25
CA ASN A 89 2.72 1.87 18.65
C ASN A 89 1.38 1.34 19.18
N ARG A 90 0.43 1.05 18.28
CA ARG A 90 -0.86 0.48 18.66
C ARG A 90 -0.68 -0.88 19.33
N VAL A 91 -1.50 -1.13 20.34
CA VAL A 91 -1.58 -2.41 21.03
C VAL A 91 -2.84 -3.17 20.61
N ASP A 92 -2.76 -4.47 20.63
CA ASP A 92 -3.89 -5.36 20.39
C ASP A 92 -4.81 -5.49 21.62
N ARG A 93 -5.73 -6.48 21.59
CA ARG A 93 -6.69 -6.69 22.71
C ARG A 93 -6.04 -7.18 23.99
N ASP A 94 -4.90 -7.84 23.86
CA ASP A 94 -4.17 -8.45 24.97
C ASP A 94 -3.13 -7.49 25.55
N GLY A 95 -3.02 -6.27 24.96
CA GLY A 95 -2.10 -5.21 25.37
C GLY A 95 -0.72 -5.32 24.74
N GLU A 96 -0.52 -6.26 23.80
CA GLU A 96 0.73 -6.45 23.08
C GLU A 96 0.81 -5.51 21.87
N ARG A 97 2.01 -5.03 21.55
CA ARG A 97 2.24 -4.18 20.39
C ARG A 97 1.94 -4.94 19.10
N GLU A 98 1.14 -4.33 18.22
CA GLU A 98 0.83 -4.93 16.91
C GLU A 98 2.08 -5.03 16.04
N TRP A 99 2.92 -3.97 16.00
CA TRP A 99 4.22 -3.98 15.33
C TRP A 99 5.32 -4.42 16.32
N PRO A 100 6.07 -5.50 16.02
CA PRO A 100 7.13 -5.99 16.90
C PRO A 100 8.46 -5.22 16.77
N LEU A 101 8.50 -4.23 15.87
CA LEU A 101 9.67 -3.38 15.62
C LEU A 101 9.69 -2.17 16.55
N ASP A 102 10.85 -1.53 16.75
CA ASP A 102 10.92 -0.27 17.49
C ASP A 102 10.55 0.91 16.58
N PHE A 103 9.76 1.84 17.10
CA PHE A 103 9.40 3.06 16.38
C PHE A 103 10.61 3.93 16.05
N LYS A 104 11.64 3.91 16.92
CA LYS A 104 12.90 4.63 16.68
C LYS A 104 13.63 4.12 15.44
N ASP A 105 13.62 2.80 15.20
CA ASP A 105 14.24 2.22 14.01
C ASP A 105 13.46 2.65 12.76
N LEU A 106 12.13 2.71 12.85
CA LEU A 106 11.29 3.23 11.78
C LEU A 106 11.56 4.72 11.49
N GLU A 107 11.72 5.55 12.51
CA GLU A 107 12.06 6.98 12.34
C GLU A 107 13.40 7.16 11.63
N GLN A 108 14.41 6.39 12.00
CA GLN A 108 15.73 6.42 11.36
C GLN A 108 15.63 5.93 9.90
N ALA A 109 14.91 4.84 9.66
CA ALA A 109 14.68 4.29 8.33
C ALA A 109 13.92 5.28 7.43
N ASN A 110 12.90 5.95 7.96
CA ASN A 110 12.17 6.99 7.25
C ASN A 110 13.07 8.19 6.92
N SER A 111 13.93 8.64 7.83
CA SER A 111 14.86 9.72 7.56
C SER A 111 15.75 9.40 6.36
N LEU A 112 16.39 8.23 6.36
CA LEU A 112 17.21 7.77 5.24
C LEU A 112 16.40 7.62 3.94
N LEU A 113 15.21 7.02 4.04
CA LEU A 113 14.33 6.83 2.88
C LEU A 113 13.94 8.17 2.24
N PHE A 114 13.53 9.16 3.04
CA PHE A 114 13.10 10.45 2.50
C PHE A 114 14.27 11.28 1.99
N ASP A 115 15.46 11.15 2.56
CA ASP A 115 16.66 11.75 1.99
C ASP A 115 16.98 11.18 0.58
N LEU A 116 16.72 9.89 0.36
CA LEU A 116 16.88 9.25 -0.95
C LEU A 116 15.75 9.59 -1.93
N LEU A 117 14.49 9.64 -1.46
CA LEU A 117 13.31 9.93 -2.29
C LEU A 117 13.24 11.39 -2.74
N ASP A 118 13.62 12.29 -1.87
CA ASP A 118 13.44 13.73 -2.06
C ASP A 118 14.60 14.35 -2.86
N GLY A 119 15.79 13.74 -2.79
CA GLY A 119 17.00 14.25 -3.45
C GLY A 119 17.22 15.74 -3.12
N GLU A 120 17.64 16.54 -4.13
CA GLU A 120 17.82 17.99 -3.93
C GLU A 120 16.51 18.80 -3.89
N ARG A 121 15.40 18.23 -4.36
CA ARG A 121 14.12 18.94 -4.55
C ARG A 121 13.37 19.27 -3.27
N LEU A 122 13.51 18.46 -2.22
CA LEU A 122 12.76 18.63 -0.97
C LEU A 122 13.68 18.86 0.23
N ARG A 123 14.89 19.35 -0.01
CA ARG A 123 15.81 19.80 1.05
C ARG A 123 15.23 20.94 1.90
N ASP A 124 14.15 21.58 1.46
CA ASP A 124 13.44 22.59 2.24
C ASP A 124 12.40 21.92 3.17
N LYS A 125 12.89 21.01 4.08
CA LYS A 125 12.09 20.49 5.20
C LYS A 125 11.46 21.65 5.97
N ASP A 126 12.20 22.71 6.19
CA ASP A 126 11.77 23.91 6.92
C ASP A 126 10.56 24.57 6.26
N TYR A 127 10.48 24.56 4.93
CA TYR A 127 9.33 25.12 4.22
C TYR A 127 8.07 24.27 4.40
N LEU A 128 8.19 22.94 4.32
CA LEU A 128 7.05 22.02 4.50
C LEU A 128 6.54 22.05 5.93
N GLU A 129 7.45 22.01 6.92
CA GLU A 129 7.13 22.12 8.34
C GLU A 129 6.46 23.46 8.62
N LYS A 130 7.06 24.57 8.20
CA LYS A 130 6.50 25.91 8.38
C LYS A 130 5.13 26.09 7.70
N TYR A 131 4.93 25.50 6.52
CA TYR A 131 3.63 25.52 5.84
C TYR A 131 2.59 24.68 6.60
N CYS A 132 2.97 23.49 7.05
CA CYS A 132 2.11 22.64 7.86
C CYS A 132 1.78 23.32 9.20
N ASP A 133 2.75 23.93 9.88
CA ASP A 133 2.54 24.64 11.14
C ASP A 133 1.55 25.80 10.97
N GLN A 134 1.65 26.56 9.90
CA GLN A 134 0.68 27.63 9.60
C GLN A 134 -0.73 27.08 9.38
N LEU A 135 -0.85 25.96 8.68
CA LEU A 135 -2.14 25.29 8.47
C LEU A 135 -2.68 24.71 9.79
N VAL A 136 -1.83 24.04 10.57
CA VAL A 136 -2.20 23.43 11.86
C VAL A 136 -2.66 24.52 12.84
N GLN A 137 -1.95 25.65 12.96
CA GLN A 137 -2.35 26.77 13.83
C GLN A 137 -3.72 27.37 13.48
N SER A 138 -4.13 27.23 12.21
CA SER A 138 -5.45 27.69 11.75
C SER A 138 -6.54 26.64 11.85
N LEU A 139 -6.19 25.40 12.21
CA LEU A 139 -7.15 24.28 12.35
C LEU A 139 -7.92 24.40 13.68
N PRO A 140 -9.26 24.39 13.64
CA PRO A 140 -10.04 24.25 14.86
C PRO A 140 -9.92 22.82 15.43
N GLU A 141 -9.84 22.74 16.76
CA GLU A 141 -9.91 21.47 17.46
C GLU A 141 -11.17 20.68 17.09
N PRO A 142 -11.12 19.35 16.91
CA PRO A 142 -9.99 18.43 17.12
C PRO A 142 -9.30 18.00 15.83
N PHE A 143 -9.34 18.81 14.76
CA PHE A 143 -8.78 18.41 13.48
C PHE A 143 -7.25 18.36 13.49
N GLN A 144 -6.69 17.44 12.73
CA GLN A 144 -5.26 17.31 12.45
C GLN A 144 -5.04 17.15 10.95
N LEU A 145 -3.80 17.39 10.50
CA LEU A 145 -3.40 17.21 9.10
C LEU A 145 -2.46 16.01 8.96
N ASN A 146 -2.72 15.22 7.96
CA ASN A 146 -1.77 14.24 7.45
C ASN A 146 -1.11 14.81 6.20
N LEU A 147 0.20 14.93 6.22
CA LEU A 147 1.00 15.35 5.08
C LEU A 147 1.35 14.14 4.21
N PHE A 148 1.35 14.31 2.90
CA PHE A 148 1.92 13.36 1.97
C PHE A 148 2.66 14.06 0.84
N ARG A 149 3.70 13.41 0.31
CA ARG A 149 4.59 13.90 -0.73
C ARG A 149 4.44 13.08 -1.99
N PHE A 150 4.97 13.57 -3.09
CA PHE A 150 5.01 12.86 -4.36
C PHE A 150 6.46 12.56 -4.73
N CYS A 151 6.81 11.29 -4.75
CA CYS A 151 8.11 10.80 -5.19
C CYS A 151 8.41 11.20 -6.64
N ASP A 152 9.67 11.34 -7.00
CA ASP A 152 10.09 11.56 -8.39
C ASP A 152 9.62 10.41 -9.28
N GLU A 153 9.22 10.71 -10.52
CA GLU A 153 8.70 9.69 -11.44
C GLU A 153 9.76 8.73 -11.93
N HIS A 154 11.01 9.17 -11.94
CA HIS A 154 12.15 8.38 -12.39
C HIS A 154 12.92 7.71 -11.26
N PHE A 155 12.45 7.82 -9.99
CA PHE A 155 13.19 7.31 -8.85
C PHE A 155 13.59 5.84 -9.02
N PHE A 156 12.66 4.94 -9.27
CA PHE A 156 12.97 3.50 -9.39
C PHE A 156 13.73 3.16 -10.68
N THR A 157 13.46 3.86 -11.78
CA THR A 157 14.20 3.66 -13.03
C THR A 157 15.64 4.14 -12.92
N SER A 158 15.88 5.23 -12.20
CA SER A 158 17.23 5.74 -11.94
C SER A 158 18.03 4.83 -11.00
N LEU A 159 17.37 4.26 -9.97
CA LEU A 159 17.99 3.25 -9.09
C LEU A 159 18.35 1.98 -9.89
N LEU A 160 17.44 1.51 -10.73
CA LEU A 160 17.69 0.33 -11.56
C LEU A 160 18.87 0.53 -12.50
N ALA A 161 18.97 1.69 -13.14
CA ALA A 161 20.11 2.00 -14.00
C ALA A 161 21.45 2.00 -13.24
N LYS A 162 21.47 2.46 -11.97
CA LYS A 162 22.67 2.37 -11.12
C LYS A 162 23.01 0.92 -10.76
N LEU A 163 21.99 0.11 -10.47
CA LEU A 163 22.15 -1.31 -10.16
C LEU A 163 22.74 -2.08 -11.35
N GLU A 164 22.21 -1.87 -12.53
CA GLU A 164 22.67 -2.54 -13.77
C GLU A 164 24.10 -2.17 -14.18
N ALA A 165 24.63 -1.08 -13.66
CA ALA A 165 26.03 -0.70 -13.84
C ALA A 165 26.97 -1.36 -12.79
N ASN A 166 26.46 -2.18 -11.88
CA ASN A 166 27.23 -2.81 -10.80
C ASN A 166 27.40 -4.31 -11.07
N ASP A 167 28.63 -4.79 -11.04
CA ASP A 167 28.99 -6.20 -11.32
C ASP A 167 28.41 -7.20 -10.29
N ASN A 168 28.00 -6.73 -9.13
CA ASN A 168 27.40 -7.56 -8.06
C ASN A 168 25.88 -7.69 -8.19
N PHE A 169 25.28 -7.11 -9.23
CA PHE A 169 23.83 -7.12 -9.46
C PHE A 169 23.46 -7.82 -10.76
N GLU A 170 22.48 -8.69 -10.70
CA GLU A 170 21.89 -9.31 -11.86
C GLU A 170 20.36 -9.17 -11.85
N LEU A 171 19.76 -8.74 -12.96
CA LEU A 171 18.31 -8.74 -13.16
C LEU A 171 17.90 -9.81 -14.17
N ILE A 172 17.16 -10.80 -13.72
CA ILE A 172 16.62 -11.89 -14.54
C ILE A 172 15.12 -11.67 -14.74
N THR A 173 14.72 -11.37 -15.97
CA THR A 173 13.31 -11.15 -16.37
C THR A 173 12.72 -12.37 -17.07
N ASN A 174 11.39 -12.40 -17.26
CA ASN A 174 10.64 -13.51 -17.86
C ASN A 174 10.94 -14.85 -17.19
N THR A 175 11.23 -14.80 -15.88
CA THR A 175 11.58 -15.97 -15.08
C THR A 175 10.77 -15.97 -13.80
N ARG A 176 9.88 -16.92 -13.66
CA ARG A 176 9.01 -17.08 -12.50
C ARG A 176 9.64 -18.01 -11.47
N VAL A 177 9.74 -17.56 -10.23
CA VAL A 177 10.08 -18.42 -9.10
C VAL A 177 8.84 -19.19 -8.68
N MET A 178 8.87 -20.53 -8.80
CA MET A 178 7.74 -21.41 -8.55
C MET A 178 7.70 -21.92 -7.12
N LYS A 179 8.85 -22.14 -6.52
CA LYS A 179 9.00 -22.69 -5.15
C LYS A 179 10.32 -22.27 -4.53
N LEU A 180 10.35 -22.25 -3.21
CA LEU A 180 11.51 -22.12 -2.36
C LEU A 180 11.68 -23.40 -1.54
N GLN A 181 12.90 -23.89 -1.43
CA GLN A 181 13.26 -25.04 -0.63
C GLN A 181 14.48 -24.71 0.24
N GLN A 182 14.34 -24.86 1.54
CA GLN A 182 15.45 -24.64 2.45
C GLN A 182 16.36 -25.85 2.46
N ARG A 183 17.62 -25.66 2.14
CA ARG A 183 18.67 -26.68 2.30
C ARG A 183 19.32 -26.55 3.65
N ALA A 184 19.29 -27.65 4.41
CA ALA A 184 19.98 -27.70 5.71
C ALA A 184 21.50 -27.59 5.53
N ALA A 185 22.17 -27.05 6.55
CA ALA A 185 23.62 -27.09 6.63
C ALA A 185 24.11 -28.56 6.58
N VAL A 186 24.99 -28.87 5.66
CA VAL A 186 25.60 -30.19 5.53
C VAL A 186 27.13 -30.00 5.45
N ASN A 187 27.88 -30.75 6.23
CA ASN A 187 29.36 -30.79 6.20
C ASN A 187 30.01 -29.39 6.25
N ASN A 188 29.67 -28.57 7.23
CA ASN A 188 30.14 -27.17 7.41
C ASN A 188 29.72 -26.16 6.34
N MET A 189 28.85 -26.53 5.42
CA MET A 189 28.21 -25.54 4.52
C MET A 189 27.13 -24.79 5.31
N GLN A 190 27.04 -23.47 5.08
CA GLN A 190 25.96 -22.65 5.62
C GLN A 190 24.59 -23.08 5.07
N PRO A 191 23.49 -22.86 5.79
CA PRO A 191 22.15 -23.06 5.22
C PRO A 191 21.99 -22.29 3.91
N ALA A 192 21.29 -22.88 2.95
CA ALA A 192 21.06 -22.27 1.65
C ALA A 192 19.59 -22.38 1.24
N VAL A 193 19.16 -21.59 0.28
CA VAL A 193 17.83 -21.66 -0.33
C VAL A 193 17.96 -22.07 -1.78
N GLU A 194 17.25 -23.11 -2.17
CA GLU A 194 17.10 -23.50 -3.54
C GLU A 194 15.80 -22.93 -4.11
N LEU A 195 15.91 -22.23 -5.25
CA LEU A 195 14.80 -21.72 -6.02
C LEU A 195 14.50 -22.68 -7.18
N VAL A 196 13.23 -23.03 -7.34
CA VAL A 196 12.73 -23.67 -8.54
C VAL A 196 12.20 -22.58 -9.46
N LEU A 197 12.83 -22.43 -10.61
CA LEU A 197 12.59 -21.38 -11.59
C LEU A 197 11.87 -21.95 -12.82
N PHE A 198 10.99 -21.16 -13.41
CA PHE A 198 10.36 -21.45 -14.69
C PHE A 198 10.60 -20.29 -15.64
N GLU A 199 11.22 -20.56 -16.77
CA GLU A 199 11.50 -19.59 -17.83
C GLU A 199 10.35 -19.57 -18.84
N GLU A 200 9.65 -18.45 -18.92
CA GLU A 200 8.45 -18.30 -19.75
C GLU A 200 8.73 -18.48 -21.26
N HIS A 201 9.92 -18.11 -21.74
CA HIS A 201 10.26 -18.17 -23.19
C HIS A 201 10.72 -19.56 -23.65
N SER A 202 11.42 -20.29 -22.80
CA SER A 202 11.94 -21.63 -23.13
C SER A 202 11.04 -22.73 -22.64
N GLU A 203 9.99 -22.40 -21.87
CA GLU A 203 9.11 -23.34 -21.17
C GLU A 203 9.91 -24.41 -20.38
N SER A 204 11.05 -23.97 -19.81
CA SER A 204 11.97 -24.87 -19.10
C SER A 204 12.04 -24.54 -17.61
N ALA A 205 12.24 -25.58 -16.80
CA ALA A 205 12.45 -25.46 -15.37
C ALA A 205 13.94 -25.69 -15.04
N ARG A 206 14.48 -24.89 -14.11
CA ARG A 206 15.82 -25.06 -13.56
C ARG A 206 15.84 -24.72 -12.08
N THR A 207 16.92 -25.04 -11.40
CA THR A 207 17.12 -24.67 -9.99
C THR A 207 18.39 -23.85 -9.82
N GLU A 208 18.34 -22.92 -8.86
CA GLU A 208 19.50 -22.14 -8.43
C GLU A 208 19.57 -22.07 -6.92
N ILE A 209 20.78 -21.86 -6.38
CA ILE A 209 21.05 -21.90 -4.93
C ILE A 209 21.63 -20.56 -4.48
N TYR A 210 21.05 -20.02 -3.41
CA TYR A 210 21.44 -18.75 -2.79
C TYR A 210 21.68 -18.92 -1.29
N SER A 211 22.42 -17.99 -0.69
CA SER A 211 22.55 -17.96 0.77
C SER A 211 21.22 -17.57 1.42
N ASP A 212 20.54 -16.60 0.84
CA ASP A 212 19.30 -16.02 1.36
C ASP A 212 18.31 -15.70 0.23
N ALA A 213 17.01 -15.84 0.50
CA ALA A 213 15.95 -15.48 -0.43
C ALA A 213 14.96 -14.51 0.22
N VAL A 214 14.59 -13.45 -0.50
CA VAL A 214 13.68 -12.42 0.00
C VAL A 214 12.49 -12.25 -0.94
N LEU A 215 11.28 -12.43 -0.41
CA LEU A 215 10.04 -12.25 -1.15
C LEU A 215 9.68 -10.75 -1.21
N THR A 216 9.90 -10.13 -2.36
CA THR A 216 9.65 -8.70 -2.63
C THR A 216 8.53 -8.46 -3.67
N GLY A 217 7.84 -9.51 -4.10
CA GLY A 217 6.78 -9.51 -5.12
C GLY A 217 5.42 -8.93 -4.69
N GLY A 218 5.40 -8.14 -3.60
CA GLY A 218 4.17 -7.58 -3.03
C GLY A 218 3.32 -8.62 -2.28
N CYS A 219 2.26 -8.15 -1.62
CA CYS A 219 1.44 -8.97 -0.73
C CYS A 219 0.92 -10.25 -1.40
N LEU A 220 0.27 -10.15 -2.56
CA LEU A 220 -0.41 -11.29 -3.16
C LEU A 220 0.55 -12.35 -3.68
N GLN A 221 1.54 -11.96 -4.48
CA GLN A 221 2.47 -12.91 -5.12
C GLN A 221 3.43 -13.54 -4.11
N SER A 222 3.92 -12.75 -3.15
CA SER A 222 4.77 -13.29 -2.08
C SER A 222 4.03 -14.30 -1.22
N THR A 223 2.75 -14.03 -0.89
CA THR A 223 1.93 -14.99 -0.14
C THR A 223 1.65 -16.25 -0.96
N PHE A 224 1.32 -16.09 -2.23
CA PHE A 224 1.09 -17.21 -3.13
C PHE A 224 2.32 -18.11 -3.24
N LEU A 225 3.50 -17.53 -3.47
CA LEU A 225 4.76 -18.26 -3.54
C LEU A 225 5.09 -18.98 -2.23
N ALA A 226 4.90 -18.31 -1.09
CA ALA A 226 5.11 -18.93 0.23
C ALA A 226 4.19 -20.15 0.42
N MET A 227 2.90 -20.05 0.03
CA MET A 227 1.94 -21.16 0.10
C MET A 227 2.26 -22.28 -0.87
N CYS A 228 2.87 -22.01 -2.02
CA CYS A 228 3.35 -23.04 -2.96
C CYS A 228 4.67 -23.68 -2.52
N SER A 229 5.35 -23.12 -1.54
CA SER A 229 6.65 -23.58 -1.02
C SER A 229 6.44 -24.50 0.18
N GLY A 230 6.36 -25.80 -0.05
CA GLY A 230 6.03 -26.82 0.96
C GLY A 230 6.94 -26.77 2.19
N ASP A 231 8.22 -26.44 2.04
CA ASP A 231 9.17 -26.34 3.13
C ASP A 231 8.80 -25.22 4.14
N ILE A 232 8.31 -24.06 3.64
CA ILE A 232 7.81 -22.99 4.51
C ILE A 232 6.60 -23.50 5.29
N LEU A 233 5.64 -24.14 4.62
CA LEU A 233 4.42 -24.65 5.25
C LEU A 233 4.72 -25.72 6.31
N GLN A 234 5.67 -26.64 6.05
CA GLN A 234 5.99 -27.74 6.96
C GLN A 234 6.75 -27.27 8.19
N ARG A 235 7.55 -26.22 8.05
CA ARG A 235 8.40 -25.67 9.15
C ARG A 235 7.67 -24.64 9.98
N HIS A 236 6.65 -23.98 9.42
CA HIS A 236 5.93 -22.92 10.12
C HIS A 236 5.03 -23.51 11.22
N PRO A 237 5.17 -23.08 12.50
CA PRO A 237 4.39 -23.60 13.61
C PRO A 237 2.88 -23.42 13.46
N ALA A 238 2.45 -22.35 12.76
CA ALA A 238 1.05 -22.03 12.50
C ALA A 238 0.83 -21.76 11.00
N ALA A 239 1.14 -22.74 10.15
CA ALA A 239 1.04 -22.63 8.68
C ALA A 239 -0.35 -22.21 8.16
N ASP A 240 -1.40 -22.48 8.93
CA ASP A 240 -2.77 -22.08 8.62
C ASP A 240 -3.00 -20.56 8.72
N LEU A 241 -2.05 -19.78 9.26
CA LEU A 241 -2.09 -18.31 9.27
C LEU A 241 -1.65 -17.69 7.94
N LEU A 242 -0.87 -18.42 7.12
CA LEU A 242 -0.47 -17.91 5.81
C LEU A 242 -1.71 -17.56 4.99
N GLY A 243 -1.70 -16.37 4.42
CA GLY A 243 -2.80 -15.85 3.61
C GLY A 243 -3.94 -15.21 4.40
N LYS A 244 -4.08 -15.43 5.71
CA LYS A 244 -5.13 -14.82 6.54
C LYS A 244 -4.84 -13.36 6.86
N TYR A 245 -5.87 -12.66 7.34
CA TYR A 245 -5.83 -11.23 7.72
C TYR A 245 -5.51 -10.29 6.55
N LEU A 246 -5.88 -10.67 5.34
CA LEU A 246 -5.77 -9.80 4.18
C LEU A 246 -6.56 -8.51 4.41
N MET A 247 -5.91 -7.37 4.24
CA MET A 247 -6.47 -6.03 4.40
C MET A 247 -6.37 -5.24 3.10
N GLU A 248 -7.27 -4.26 2.98
CA GLU A 248 -7.28 -3.19 1.99
C GLU A 248 -7.62 -1.86 2.64
N HIS A 249 -7.38 -0.76 1.96
CA HIS A 249 -7.89 0.54 2.40
C HIS A 249 -9.35 0.74 2.00
N PHE A 250 -10.13 1.34 2.90
CA PHE A 250 -11.32 2.08 2.48
C PHE A 250 -10.84 3.29 1.66
N ASP A 251 -11.09 3.30 0.36
CA ASP A 251 -10.62 4.37 -0.51
C ASP A 251 -11.73 4.75 -1.50
N GLY A 252 -12.26 5.96 -1.39
CA GLY A 252 -13.29 6.40 -2.29
C GLY A 252 -14.06 7.65 -1.87
N TYR A 253 -14.90 8.08 -2.79
CA TYR A 253 -15.77 9.23 -2.63
C TYR A 253 -16.93 8.92 -1.67
N VAL A 254 -17.04 9.68 -0.58
CA VAL A 254 -18.02 9.42 0.48
C VAL A 254 -19.12 10.47 0.58
N GLY A 255 -18.90 11.67 0.07
CA GLY A 255 -19.90 12.70 0.22
C GLY A 255 -19.50 14.06 -0.33
N THR A 256 -20.31 15.06 -0.02
CA THR A 256 -20.07 16.46 -0.35
C THR A 256 -19.99 17.31 0.90
N LEU A 257 -19.06 18.27 0.87
CA LEU A 257 -18.92 19.31 1.86
C LEU A 257 -19.41 20.63 1.27
N ARG A 258 -20.40 21.25 1.89
CA ARG A 258 -20.92 22.58 1.54
C ARG A 258 -20.41 23.59 2.52
N ILE A 259 -19.73 24.63 2.03
CA ILE A 259 -19.05 25.64 2.82
C ILE A 259 -19.62 27.01 2.47
N LYS A 260 -19.89 27.84 3.47
CA LYS A 260 -20.26 29.25 3.25
C LYS A 260 -19.04 30.03 2.77
N SER A 261 -19.18 30.92 1.81
CA SER A 261 -18.08 31.67 1.19
C SER A 261 -17.22 32.43 2.21
N ARG A 262 -17.81 32.95 3.30
CA ARG A 262 -17.10 33.64 4.38
C ARG A 262 -16.12 32.75 5.16
N ASN A 263 -16.35 31.43 5.24
CA ASN A 263 -15.53 30.46 5.98
C ASN A 263 -14.53 29.75 5.09
N ASN A 264 -14.36 30.23 3.87
CA ASN A 264 -13.76 29.46 2.78
C ASN A 264 -12.23 29.59 2.72
N ALA A 265 -11.64 30.64 3.32
CA ALA A 265 -10.21 30.92 3.17
C ALA A 265 -9.34 29.75 3.67
N PHE A 266 -9.66 29.20 4.83
CA PHE A 266 -8.95 28.05 5.41
C PHE A 266 -9.15 26.78 4.61
N LEU A 267 -10.42 26.42 4.29
CA LEU A 267 -10.71 25.18 3.58
C LEU A 267 -10.20 25.17 2.13
N LYS A 268 -10.10 26.35 1.50
CA LYS A 268 -9.44 26.49 0.19
C LYS A 268 -7.97 26.08 0.21
N GLN A 269 -7.28 26.27 1.31
CA GLN A 269 -5.88 25.87 1.47
C GLN A 269 -5.74 24.34 1.54
N LEU A 270 -6.81 23.60 1.92
CA LEU A 270 -6.83 22.14 2.00
C LEU A 270 -7.32 21.47 0.71
N VAL A 271 -7.80 22.25 -0.27
CA VAL A 271 -8.37 21.71 -1.50
C VAL A 271 -7.26 21.20 -2.40
N LEU A 272 -7.36 19.92 -2.74
CA LEU A 272 -6.47 19.25 -3.67
C LEU A 272 -6.95 19.41 -5.12
N THR A 273 -6.01 19.49 -6.06
CA THR A 273 -6.27 19.41 -7.50
C THR A 273 -6.69 17.99 -7.91
N GLU A 274 -6.95 17.77 -9.20
CA GLU A 274 -7.29 16.44 -9.75
C GLU A 274 -6.27 15.36 -9.41
N ASP A 275 -4.97 15.71 -9.45
CA ASP A 275 -3.89 14.80 -9.09
C ASP A 275 -3.74 14.64 -7.57
N ARG A 276 -4.67 15.24 -6.82
CA ARG A 276 -4.66 15.28 -5.35
C ARG A 276 -3.42 15.96 -4.76
N LYS A 277 -2.81 16.87 -5.52
CA LYS A 277 -1.75 17.77 -5.08
C LYS A 277 -2.34 19.10 -4.64
N LEU A 278 -1.67 19.78 -3.73
CA LEU A 278 -1.90 21.22 -3.54
C LEU A 278 -1.44 21.98 -4.79
N SER A 279 -2.22 22.97 -5.21
CA SER A 279 -1.94 23.69 -6.44
C SER A 279 -0.51 24.21 -6.49
N GLY A 280 0.24 23.80 -7.53
CA GLY A 280 1.63 24.19 -7.76
C GLY A 280 2.67 23.56 -6.82
N LYS A 281 2.33 22.50 -6.05
CA LYS A 281 3.22 21.88 -5.06
C LYS A 281 3.29 20.36 -5.24
N ASP A 282 4.44 19.77 -4.92
CA ASP A 282 4.68 18.32 -4.95
C ASP A 282 4.26 17.61 -3.65
N PHE A 283 3.33 18.18 -2.91
CA PHE A 283 2.76 17.58 -1.72
C PHE A 283 1.26 17.85 -1.62
N GLY A 284 0.59 17.17 -0.72
CA GLY A 284 -0.80 17.37 -0.38
C GLY A 284 -1.05 17.16 1.10
N VAL A 285 -2.21 17.61 1.56
CA VAL A 285 -2.66 17.44 2.93
C VAL A 285 -4.01 16.75 2.96
N ALA A 286 -4.24 16.00 4.02
CA ALA A 286 -5.53 15.38 4.29
C ALA A 286 -5.96 15.70 5.72
N LEU A 287 -7.27 15.88 5.92
CA LEU A 287 -7.85 16.22 7.20
C LEU A 287 -8.18 14.95 7.98
N THR A 288 -7.74 14.86 9.23
CA THR A 288 -8.11 13.77 10.13
C THR A 288 -8.68 14.29 11.44
N ILE A 289 -9.34 13.40 12.19
CA ILE A 289 -9.76 13.62 13.58
C ILE A 289 -9.05 12.57 14.41
N PRO A 290 -8.20 12.96 15.37
CA PRO A 290 -7.49 12.00 16.20
C PRO A 290 -8.41 11.12 17.02
N ASN A 291 -7.92 9.98 17.40
CA ASN A 291 -8.66 8.96 18.12
C ASN A 291 -8.78 9.22 19.64
N SER A 292 -8.29 10.31 20.16
CA SER A 292 -8.01 10.60 21.57
C SER A 292 -9.19 10.53 22.54
N GLN A 293 -10.42 10.29 22.08
CA GLN A 293 -11.62 10.28 22.94
C GLN A 293 -12.42 8.99 22.99
N SER A 294 -12.01 7.93 22.31
CA SER A 294 -12.77 6.68 22.34
C SER A 294 -12.16 5.67 23.31
N LYS A 295 -12.99 5.16 24.19
CA LYS A 295 -12.67 4.07 25.13
C LYS A 295 -12.58 2.69 24.45
N VAL A 296 -12.55 2.65 23.12
CA VAL A 296 -12.49 1.42 22.33
C VAL A 296 -11.05 1.23 21.83
N SER A 297 -10.40 0.20 22.34
CA SER A 297 -8.98 -0.11 22.10
C SER A 297 -8.57 -0.49 20.68
N ARG A 298 -9.52 -0.57 19.74
CA ARG A 298 -9.25 -0.79 18.31
C ARG A 298 -9.85 0.35 17.51
N MET A 299 -9.02 1.28 17.13
CA MET A 299 -9.43 2.43 16.36
C MET A 299 -8.85 2.34 14.97
N THR A 300 -9.70 2.54 13.98
CA THR A 300 -9.30 2.65 12.59
C THR A 300 -8.91 4.09 12.29
N ASP A 301 -7.71 4.29 11.79
CA ASP A 301 -7.29 5.58 11.28
C ASP A 301 -8.00 5.89 9.96
N PHE A 302 -8.32 7.15 9.76
CA PHE A 302 -8.84 7.63 8.50
C PHE A 302 -8.39 9.06 8.24
N HIS A 303 -8.33 9.42 6.98
CA HIS A 303 -8.22 10.81 6.59
C HIS A 303 -9.17 11.15 5.44
N LEU A 304 -9.40 12.42 5.26
CA LEU A 304 -10.28 12.97 4.25
C LEU A 304 -9.52 13.93 3.37
N GLU A 305 -9.64 13.72 2.09
CA GLU A 305 -9.15 14.63 1.08
C GLU A 305 -10.30 15.49 0.58
N ILE A 306 -10.14 16.80 0.68
CA ILE A 306 -11.09 17.77 0.11
C ILE A 306 -10.63 18.05 -1.31
N VAL A 307 -11.41 17.60 -2.28
CA VAL A 307 -11.08 17.73 -3.70
C VAL A 307 -12.03 18.72 -4.33
N GLN A 308 -11.50 19.59 -5.20
CA GLN A 308 -12.34 20.51 -5.96
C GLN A 308 -13.44 19.74 -6.67
N TRP A 309 -14.70 20.12 -6.42
CA TRP A 309 -15.83 19.43 -7.01
C TRP A 309 -15.87 19.67 -8.52
N ARG A 310 -15.62 18.62 -9.29
CA ARG A 310 -15.88 18.61 -10.73
C ARG A 310 -17.19 17.89 -10.99
N LYS A 311 -18.03 18.47 -11.85
CA LYS A 311 -19.33 17.91 -12.28
C LYS A 311 -19.20 16.50 -12.87
N THR A 312 -18.02 16.13 -13.34
CA THR A 312 -17.69 14.84 -13.92
C THR A 312 -17.64 13.69 -12.93
N TYR A 313 -17.39 13.94 -11.63
CA TYR A 313 -17.30 12.85 -10.64
C TYR A 313 -18.65 12.23 -10.26
N LEU A 314 -19.76 12.92 -10.48
CA LEU A 314 -21.09 12.34 -10.25
C LEU A 314 -21.45 11.26 -11.28
N PHE A 315 -20.80 11.27 -12.44
CA PHE A 315 -21.14 10.43 -13.60
C PHE A 315 -19.89 9.79 -14.24
N ASP A 316 -18.76 9.74 -13.53
CA ASP A 316 -17.57 9.03 -14.00
C ASP A 316 -17.86 7.53 -14.06
N PRO A 317 -17.83 6.88 -15.24
CA PRO A 317 -18.03 5.44 -15.36
C PRO A 317 -16.95 4.62 -14.64
N ASN A 318 -15.79 5.21 -14.33
CA ASN A 318 -14.73 4.59 -13.54
C ASN A 318 -14.98 4.67 -12.03
N LEU A 319 -15.83 5.58 -11.57
CA LEU A 319 -16.40 5.54 -10.25
C LEU A 319 -17.50 4.49 -10.25
N ASN A 320 -17.18 3.25 -9.92
CA ASN A 320 -18.15 2.13 -9.80
C ASN A 320 -19.23 2.33 -8.73
N ILE A 321 -19.68 3.54 -8.54
CA ILE A 321 -20.77 3.91 -7.63
C ILE A 321 -22.09 3.27 -8.09
N PHE A 322 -22.18 2.91 -9.36
CA PHE A 322 -23.37 2.37 -10.00
C PHE A 322 -23.26 0.91 -10.44
N ASN A 323 -22.33 0.14 -9.86
CA ASN A 323 -22.30 -1.32 -10.07
C ASN A 323 -23.62 -1.93 -9.62
N GLY A 324 -24.52 -2.14 -10.57
CA GLY A 324 -25.85 -2.68 -10.35
C GLY A 324 -27.00 -1.87 -10.97
N LEU A 325 -26.76 -0.65 -11.48
CA LEU A 325 -27.76 0.02 -12.28
C LEU A 325 -27.79 -0.55 -13.70
N PRO A 326 -28.99 -0.82 -14.26
CA PRO A 326 -29.12 -1.23 -15.65
C PRO A 326 -28.44 -0.22 -16.59
N THR A 327 -27.75 -0.70 -17.60
CA THR A 327 -27.01 0.12 -18.59
C THR A 327 -27.86 1.21 -19.21
N ARG A 328 -29.18 1.00 -19.31
CA ARG A 328 -30.15 1.98 -19.82
C ARG A 328 -30.31 3.21 -18.93
N ILE A 329 -30.25 3.03 -17.60
CA ILE A 329 -30.30 4.16 -16.63
C ILE A 329 -29.00 4.95 -16.71
N TYR A 330 -27.87 4.28 -16.91
CA TYR A 330 -26.58 4.92 -17.13
C TYR A 330 -26.58 5.80 -18.37
N SER A 331 -27.11 5.28 -19.49
CA SER A 331 -27.22 6.01 -20.74
C SER A 331 -28.12 7.22 -20.59
N LEU A 332 -29.22 7.12 -19.84
CA LEU A 332 -30.13 8.21 -19.57
C LEU A 332 -29.48 9.32 -18.74
N LEU A 333 -28.76 8.96 -17.67
CA LEU A 333 -28.05 9.92 -16.84
C LEU A 333 -26.95 10.65 -17.62
N PHE A 334 -26.21 9.92 -18.46
CA PHE A 334 -25.19 10.50 -19.33
C PHE A 334 -25.81 11.44 -20.40
N PHE A 335 -26.97 11.08 -20.94
CA PHE A 335 -27.73 11.92 -21.85
C PHE A 335 -28.22 13.21 -21.18
N CYS A 336 -28.77 13.11 -19.96
CA CYS A 336 -29.17 14.28 -19.16
C CYS A 336 -27.97 15.20 -18.86
N GLU A 337 -26.80 14.65 -18.56
CA GLU A 337 -25.59 15.45 -18.38
C GLU A 337 -25.17 16.20 -19.63
N ARG A 338 -25.26 15.57 -20.82
CA ARG A 338 -24.97 16.26 -22.11
C ARG A 338 -25.92 17.41 -22.38
N ILE A 339 -27.21 17.25 -22.03
CA ILE A 339 -28.20 18.33 -22.17
C ILE A 339 -27.86 19.47 -21.20
N VAL A 340 -27.58 19.19 -19.93
CA VAL A 340 -27.25 20.21 -18.94
C VAL A 340 -25.96 20.95 -19.30
N LYS A 341 -24.98 20.27 -19.92
CA LYS A 341 -23.72 20.90 -20.39
C LYS A 341 -23.97 21.86 -21.57
N LYS A 342 -25.02 21.66 -22.36
CA LYS A 342 -25.39 22.56 -23.46
C LYS A 342 -26.15 23.82 -23.02
N ILE A 343 -26.64 23.88 -21.77
CA ILE A 343 -27.26 25.08 -21.21
C ILE A 343 -26.20 26.14 -20.98
N PRO A 344 -26.37 27.39 -21.51
CA PRO A 344 -25.44 28.47 -21.28
C PRO A 344 -25.14 28.71 -19.81
N SER A 345 -23.88 29.08 -19.49
CA SER A 345 -23.40 29.22 -18.11
C SER A 345 -24.22 30.25 -17.31
N GLU A 346 -24.74 31.28 -17.97
CA GLU A 346 -25.57 32.34 -17.42
C GLU A 346 -26.92 31.80 -16.94
N ILE A 347 -27.58 30.95 -17.76
CA ILE A 347 -28.85 30.34 -17.40
C ILE A 347 -28.66 29.33 -16.28
N ARG A 348 -27.54 28.57 -16.28
CA ARG A 348 -27.21 27.68 -15.19
C ARG A 348 -26.99 28.42 -13.86
N LYS A 349 -26.38 29.61 -13.89
CA LYS A 349 -26.22 30.48 -12.71
C LYS A 349 -27.55 30.99 -12.18
N CYS A 350 -28.51 31.29 -13.05
CA CYS A 350 -29.86 31.72 -12.64
C CYS A 350 -30.70 30.59 -12.05
N TRP A 351 -30.59 29.37 -12.55
CA TRP A 351 -31.33 28.21 -12.03
C TRP A 351 -30.77 27.66 -10.73
N PHE A 352 -29.45 27.67 -10.60
CA PHE A 352 -28.80 27.44 -9.32
C PHE A 352 -28.51 28.82 -8.74
N LYS A 353 -29.54 29.49 -8.09
CA LYS A 353 -29.33 30.70 -7.33
C LYS A 353 -27.94 30.65 -6.74
N ALA A 354 -27.10 31.66 -7.02
CA ALA A 354 -25.77 31.76 -6.46
C ALA A 354 -25.90 31.70 -4.93
N SER A 355 -25.90 30.51 -4.38
CA SER A 355 -25.84 30.34 -2.95
C SER A 355 -24.42 30.74 -2.56
N ASP A 356 -24.25 31.56 -1.55
CA ASP A 356 -22.97 31.86 -0.92
C ASP A 356 -22.24 30.62 -0.40
N THR A 357 -22.47 29.46 -1.03
CA THR A 357 -21.93 28.18 -0.64
C THR A 357 -21.18 27.54 -1.79
N GLU A 358 -19.94 27.18 -1.52
CA GLU A 358 -19.14 26.34 -2.39
C GLU A 358 -19.31 24.86 -2.03
N ILE A 359 -19.19 23.98 -3.02
CA ILE A 359 -19.37 22.53 -2.85
C ILE A 359 -18.07 21.83 -3.23
N TYR A 360 -17.60 20.96 -2.35
CA TYR A 360 -16.41 20.14 -2.54
C TYR A 360 -16.77 18.67 -2.44
N SER A 361 -16.03 17.84 -3.18
CA SER A 361 -16.04 16.40 -3.03
C SER A 361 -15.18 16.00 -1.83
N VAL A 362 -15.65 15.05 -1.04
CA VAL A 362 -14.90 14.49 0.06
C VAL A 362 -14.56 13.04 -0.28
N TRP A 363 -13.27 12.78 -0.34
CA TRP A 363 -12.70 11.47 -0.54
C TRP A 363 -12.20 10.93 0.79
N LEU A 364 -12.57 9.70 1.12
CA LEU A 364 -12.12 8.99 2.32
C LEU A 364 -10.99 8.05 1.95
N LYS A 365 -9.95 8.04 2.75
CA LYS A 365 -9.03 6.92 2.87
C LYS A 365 -9.02 6.47 4.33
N GLY A 366 -9.22 5.19 4.57
CA GLY A 366 -9.32 4.66 5.92
C GLY A 366 -8.74 3.28 6.04
N GLU A 367 -8.33 2.97 7.23
CA GLU A 367 -7.81 1.68 7.62
C GLU A 367 -8.93 0.65 7.80
N GLU A 368 -8.63 -0.59 7.44
CA GLU A 368 -9.46 -1.75 7.74
C GLU A 368 -8.91 -2.50 8.96
N ILE A 369 -9.80 -2.97 9.84
CA ILE A 369 -9.41 -3.86 10.93
C ILE A 369 -9.08 -5.24 10.35
N PRO A 370 -7.90 -5.82 10.64
CA PRO A 370 -7.53 -7.15 10.20
C PRO A 370 -8.58 -8.19 10.57
N PHE A 371 -8.97 -9.02 9.62
CA PHE A 371 -10.05 -10.00 9.78
C PHE A 371 -9.62 -11.36 9.23
N ALA A 372 -9.59 -12.40 10.09
CA ALA A 372 -9.00 -13.70 9.75
C ALA A 372 -9.63 -14.41 8.56
N THR A 373 -10.93 -14.16 8.27
CA THR A 373 -11.60 -14.76 7.10
C THR A 373 -11.46 -13.95 5.81
N SER A 374 -10.78 -12.80 5.87
CA SER A 374 -10.28 -12.09 4.70
C SER A 374 -8.92 -12.68 4.35
N GLN A 375 -8.78 -13.32 3.19
CA GLN A 375 -7.66 -14.22 2.98
C GLN A 375 -7.28 -14.42 1.52
N ILE A 376 -6.06 -14.89 1.34
CA ILE A 376 -5.54 -15.49 0.12
C ILE A 376 -5.49 -17.00 0.34
N GLN A 377 -5.83 -17.77 -0.67
CA GLN A 377 -5.72 -19.24 -0.66
C GLN A 377 -5.10 -19.70 -1.97
N VAL A 378 -4.61 -20.93 -1.99
CA VAL A 378 -4.17 -21.61 -3.21
C VAL A 378 -5.19 -22.69 -3.55
N GLN A 379 -5.67 -22.69 -4.78
CA GLN A 379 -6.45 -23.78 -5.34
C GLN A 379 -5.61 -24.50 -6.39
N THR A 380 -5.45 -25.80 -6.24
CA THR A 380 -4.73 -26.66 -7.19
C THR A 380 -5.71 -27.57 -7.91
N ASP A 381 -5.68 -27.56 -9.25
CA ASP A 381 -6.37 -28.50 -10.09
C ASP A 381 -5.33 -29.53 -10.60
N HIS A 382 -5.36 -30.76 -10.08
CA HIS A 382 -4.52 -31.90 -10.52
C HIS A 382 -3.00 -31.75 -10.51
N GLY A 383 -2.44 -30.92 -9.61
CA GLY A 383 -1.00 -30.74 -9.41
C GLY A 383 -0.60 -29.28 -9.17
N GLN A 384 0.60 -29.06 -8.63
CA GLN A 384 1.07 -27.70 -8.31
C GLN A 384 1.32 -26.83 -9.55
N GLU A 385 1.46 -27.42 -10.73
CA GLU A 385 1.71 -26.69 -11.99
C GLU A 385 0.52 -25.81 -12.41
N ASN A 386 -0.69 -26.14 -11.94
CA ASN A 386 -1.92 -25.39 -12.21
C ASN A 386 -2.47 -24.66 -10.96
N ALA A 387 -1.60 -24.28 -10.04
CA ALA A 387 -2.03 -23.56 -8.84
C ALA A 387 -2.57 -22.17 -9.17
N LYS A 388 -3.75 -21.84 -8.65
CA LYS A 388 -4.40 -20.53 -8.80
C LYS A 388 -4.50 -19.81 -7.48
N LEU A 389 -4.25 -18.50 -7.49
CA LEU A 389 -4.45 -17.64 -6.34
C LEU A 389 -5.94 -17.36 -6.16
N VAL A 390 -6.49 -17.73 -5.01
CA VAL A 390 -7.86 -17.41 -4.62
C VAL A 390 -7.83 -16.16 -3.73
N TYR A 391 -8.39 -15.08 -4.22
CA TYR A 391 -8.51 -13.81 -3.50
C TYR A 391 -9.90 -13.68 -2.88
N GLU A 392 -9.97 -13.66 -1.56
CA GLU A 392 -11.22 -13.54 -0.81
C GLU A 392 -11.12 -12.41 0.23
N HIS A 393 -11.30 -11.17 -0.21
CA HIS A 393 -11.32 -10.02 0.68
C HIS A 393 -12.70 -9.84 1.34
N LYS A 394 -12.72 -9.72 2.67
CA LYS A 394 -13.93 -9.53 3.48
C LYS A 394 -13.73 -8.39 4.46
N VAL A 395 -14.67 -7.47 4.47
CA VAL A 395 -14.69 -6.36 5.42
C VAL A 395 -15.46 -6.75 6.67
N SER A 396 -14.85 -6.61 7.84
CA SER A 396 -15.50 -6.89 9.11
C SER A 396 -16.70 -5.97 9.36
N LYS A 397 -17.67 -6.44 10.14
CA LYS A 397 -18.81 -5.60 10.59
C LYS A 397 -18.31 -4.43 11.45
N ASP A 398 -17.31 -4.67 12.26
CA ASP A 398 -16.73 -3.67 13.17
C ASP A 398 -16.07 -2.54 12.38
N SER A 399 -15.26 -2.84 11.34
CA SER A 399 -14.71 -1.82 10.44
C SER A 399 -15.79 -0.92 9.85
N LYS A 400 -16.90 -1.51 9.39
CA LYS A 400 -18.02 -0.74 8.82
C LYS A 400 -18.71 0.16 9.83
N ILE A 401 -18.93 -0.34 11.05
CA ILE A 401 -19.58 0.40 12.14
C ILE A 401 -18.69 1.57 12.57
N LEU A 402 -17.40 1.30 12.81
CA LEU A 402 -16.45 2.31 13.24
C LEU A 402 -16.30 3.42 12.17
N MET A 403 -16.09 3.06 10.92
CA MET A 403 -15.95 4.04 9.85
C MET A 403 -17.21 4.90 9.67
N ARG A 404 -18.41 4.29 9.79
CA ARG A 404 -19.66 5.03 9.75
C ARG A 404 -19.81 5.98 10.93
N GLY A 405 -19.37 5.57 12.12
CA GLY A 405 -19.32 6.40 13.33
C GLY A 405 -18.42 7.62 13.11
N ARG A 406 -17.21 7.41 12.58
CA ARG A 406 -16.22 8.46 12.31
C ARG A 406 -16.72 9.48 11.27
N LEU A 407 -17.37 9.02 10.19
CA LEU A 407 -17.97 9.94 9.20
C LEU A 407 -19.10 10.81 9.81
N LYS A 408 -19.89 10.24 10.72
CA LYS A 408 -20.92 11.01 11.47
C LYS A 408 -20.29 12.02 12.43
N GLU A 409 -19.22 11.63 13.13
CA GLU A 409 -18.46 12.51 14.00
C GLU A 409 -17.88 13.69 13.24
N LEU A 410 -17.25 13.43 12.09
CA LEU A 410 -16.75 14.46 11.19
C LEU A 410 -17.87 15.49 10.85
N GLY A 411 -19.02 15.00 10.42
CA GLY A 411 -20.14 15.88 10.07
C GLY A 411 -20.62 16.76 11.24
N LYS A 412 -20.62 16.23 12.45
CA LYS A 412 -20.94 16.98 13.66
C LYS A 412 -19.87 18.04 13.98
N THR A 413 -18.58 17.67 13.89
CA THR A 413 -17.46 18.54 14.18
C THR A 413 -17.35 19.70 13.19
N LEU A 414 -17.51 19.42 11.88
CA LEU A 414 -17.57 20.45 10.85
C LEU A 414 -18.73 21.45 11.10
N LYS A 415 -19.88 20.95 11.50
CA LYS A 415 -21.05 21.80 11.82
C LYS A 415 -20.82 22.62 13.08
N LYS A 416 -20.25 22.02 14.15
CA LYS A 416 -19.97 22.68 15.43
C LYS A 416 -19.00 23.86 15.25
N ASN A 417 -18.01 23.70 14.40
CA ASN A 417 -17.00 24.74 14.11
C ASN A 417 -17.42 25.70 12.98
N ASP A 418 -18.69 25.67 12.55
CA ASP A 418 -19.25 26.46 11.42
C ASP A 418 -18.42 26.38 10.12
N LEU A 419 -17.66 25.30 9.94
CA LEU A 419 -16.83 25.07 8.75
C LEU A 419 -17.65 24.61 7.55
N GLY A 420 -18.83 24.04 7.77
CA GLY A 420 -19.69 23.62 6.68
C GLY A 420 -20.66 22.50 7.03
N LYS A 421 -21.36 22.03 6.01
CA LYS A 421 -22.30 20.89 6.13
C LYS A 421 -21.79 19.73 5.28
N PHE A 422 -21.40 18.67 5.93
CA PHE A 422 -21.04 17.41 5.31
C PHE A 422 -22.28 16.54 5.08
N LYS A 423 -22.45 16.05 3.86
CA LYS A 423 -23.52 15.13 3.49
C LYS A 423 -22.94 13.86 2.91
N ILE A 424 -23.10 12.75 3.62
CA ILE A 424 -22.77 11.41 3.11
C ILE A 424 -23.75 11.09 1.99
N HIS A 425 -23.29 10.52 0.88
CA HIS A 425 -24.17 10.13 -0.24
C HIS A 425 -25.09 8.97 0.15
N SER A 426 -26.33 9.02 -0.32
CA SER A 426 -27.37 8.01 -0.02
C SER A 426 -27.05 6.63 -0.61
N TYR A 427 -26.29 6.61 -1.71
CA TYR A 427 -25.80 5.37 -2.34
C TYR A 427 -24.48 4.86 -1.75
N PHE A 428 -23.97 5.54 -0.72
CA PHE A 428 -22.74 5.15 -0.08
C PHE A 428 -22.86 3.75 0.54
N ASN A 429 -22.10 2.83 -0.05
CA ASN A 429 -21.98 1.47 0.42
C ASN A 429 -20.51 1.18 0.74
N PHE A 430 -20.22 0.80 1.98
CA PHE A 430 -18.86 0.47 2.38
C PHE A 430 -18.21 -0.60 1.51
N ASN A 431 -18.98 -1.54 0.97
CA ASN A 431 -18.45 -2.55 0.07
C ASN A 431 -17.95 -1.96 -1.26
N SER A 432 -18.49 -0.82 -1.71
CA SER A 432 -18.07 -0.17 -2.96
C SER A 432 -16.81 0.68 -2.81
N LEU A 433 -16.43 1.06 -1.59
CA LEU A 433 -15.22 1.86 -1.34
C LEU A 433 -13.93 1.14 -1.71
N PHE A 434 -13.90 -0.18 -1.56
CA PHE A 434 -12.72 -0.97 -1.89
C PHE A 434 -12.48 -1.11 -3.40
N TYR A 435 -13.39 -0.60 -4.24
CA TYR A 435 -13.42 -0.94 -5.66
C TYR A 435 -13.46 0.27 -6.58
N THR A 436 -13.24 1.45 -6.07
CA THR A 436 -13.47 2.69 -6.82
C THR A 436 -12.26 3.24 -7.56
N GLY A 437 -11.15 2.51 -7.68
CA GLY A 437 -10.02 3.07 -8.42
C GLY A 437 -8.77 2.19 -8.46
N PRO A 438 -7.68 2.72 -9.02
CA PRO A 438 -6.38 2.05 -9.10
C PRO A 438 -5.65 1.97 -7.75
N ASN A 439 -6.31 2.28 -6.65
CA ASN A 439 -5.75 2.31 -5.31
C ASN A 439 -5.90 0.93 -4.65
N PHE A 440 -5.25 -0.06 -5.23
CA PHE A 440 -5.20 -1.41 -4.71
C PHE A 440 -3.98 -1.54 -3.81
N HIS A 441 -4.22 -1.74 -2.51
CA HIS A 441 -3.17 -1.81 -1.49
C HIS A 441 -3.34 -3.07 -0.61
N PRO A 442 -3.16 -4.28 -1.15
CA PRO A 442 -3.26 -5.50 -0.35
C PRO A 442 -2.14 -5.56 0.68
N MET A 443 -2.50 -5.91 1.93
CA MET A 443 -1.60 -5.96 3.09
C MET A 443 -1.98 -7.12 4.01
N GLY A 444 -1.07 -7.55 4.89
CA GLY A 444 -1.37 -8.33 6.08
C GLY A 444 -1.37 -9.85 5.95
N SER A 445 -1.30 -10.42 4.76
CA SER A 445 -1.42 -11.88 4.53
C SER A 445 -0.18 -12.71 4.98
N LEU A 446 0.92 -12.04 5.32
CA LEU A 446 2.15 -12.61 5.91
C LEU A 446 2.48 -11.91 7.24
N ARG A 447 1.47 -11.65 8.04
CA ARG A 447 1.52 -10.83 9.25
C ARG A 447 2.77 -11.04 10.09
N MET A 448 3.47 -9.94 10.41
CA MET A 448 4.64 -9.92 11.29
C MET A 448 4.24 -9.96 12.77
N GLY A 449 5.04 -10.64 13.58
CA GLY A 449 4.85 -10.68 15.03
C GLY A 449 5.98 -11.47 15.73
N ILE A 450 6.05 -11.39 17.05
CA ILE A 450 7.04 -12.10 17.86
C ILE A 450 6.63 -13.58 18.04
N ASP A 451 5.36 -13.83 18.34
CA ASP A 451 4.86 -15.17 18.63
C ASP A 451 4.52 -15.93 17.33
N PRO A 452 5.24 -17.03 17.03
CA PRO A 452 5.00 -17.82 15.83
C PRO A 452 3.64 -18.54 15.80
N SER A 453 2.91 -18.57 16.92
CA SER A 453 1.56 -19.13 16.97
C SER A 453 0.50 -18.17 16.41
N ASN A 454 0.79 -16.87 16.30
CA ASN A 454 -0.15 -15.85 15.86
C ASN A 454 0.38 -14.94 14.74
N SER A 455 1.58 -15.22 14.21
CA SER A 455 2.22 -14.48 13.15
C SER A 455 2.91 -15.40 12.13
N VAL A 456 3.26 -14.86 10.96
CA VAL A 456 3.85 -15.61 9.85
C VAL A 456 5.34 -15.34 9.73
N VAL A 457 5.76 -14.09 9.92
CA VAL A 457 7.18 -13.72 9.91
C VAL A 457 7.56 -13.06 11.23
N GLY A 458 8.83 -13.24 11.63
CA GLY A 458 9.41 -12.62 12.79
C GLY A 458 9.79 -11.15 12.58
N PRO A 459 10.22 -10.44 13.66
CA PRO A 459 10.73 -9.08 13.56
C PRO A 459 12.02 -8.98 12.73
N ASP A 460 12.72 -10.08 12.52
CA ASP A 460 13.87 -10.25 11.62
C ASP A 460 13.45 -10.46 10.14
N PHE A 461 12.16 -10.42 9.84
CA PHE A 461 11.54 -10.68 8.55
C PHE A 461 11.60 -12.13 8.06
N ALA A 462 12.22 -13.06 8.82
CA ALA A 462 12.25 -14.47 8.46
C ALA A 462 10.87 -15.13 8.65
N PHE A 463 10.50 -16.04 7.77
CA PHE A 463 9.36 -16.92 8.03
C PHE A 463 9.68 -17.77 9.27
N HIS A 464 8.77 -17.83 10.23
CA HIS A 464 8.96 -18.64 11.42
C HIS A 464 9.27 -20.10 11.05
N GLY A 465 10.31 -20.65 11.66
CA GLY A 465 10.82 -21.99 11.35
C GLY A 465 11.82 -22.05 10.18
N THR A 466 12.14 -20.92 9.56
CA THR A 466 13.22 -20.80 8.58
C THR A 466 14.30 -19.83 9.07
N SER A 467 15.49 -19.86 8.48
CA SER A 467 16.61 -18.99 8.89
C SER A 467 17.09 -18.04 7.80
N ASN A 468 16.71 -18.30 6.55
CA ASN A 468 17.25 -17.61 5.37
C ASN A 468 16.21 -17.42 4.26
N ILE A 469 14.93 -17.53 4.60
CA ILE A 469 13.81 -17.15 3.74
C ILE A 469 13.03 -16.02 4.41
N PHE A 470 12.98 -14.88 3.75
CA PHE A 470 12.45 -13.63 4.29
C PHE A 470 11.31 -13.08 3.46
N ALA A 471 10.48 -12.24 4.06
CA ALA A 471 9.48 -11.45 3.35
C ALA A 471 9.61 -9.97 3.68
N VAL A 472 9.86 -9.14 2.64
CA VAL A 472 9.88 -7.68 2.74
C VAL A 472 8.87 -7.14 1.72
N ASN A 473 7.63 -6.96 2.15
CA ASN A 473 6.53 -6.47 1.33
C ASN A 473 5.34 -6.08 2.23
N SER A 474 4.28 -5.50 1.68
CA SER A 474 3.11 -5.09 2.46
C SER A 474 2.32 -6.26 3.08
N GLY A 475 2.59 -7.48 2.68
CA GLY A 475 2.00 -8.68 3.30
C GLY A 475 2.37 -8.84 4.77
N VAL A 476 3.53 -8.33 5.21
CA VAL A 476 4.00 -8.45 6.60
C VAL A 476 3.30 -7.49 7.57
N PHE A 477 2.49 -6.55 7.09
CA PHE A 477 1.84 -5.54 7.94
C PHE A 477 0.84 -6.17 8.92
N PRO A 478 0.98 -5.95 10.23
CA PRO A 478 -0.01 -6.39 11.22
C PRO A 478 -1.24 -5.47 11.27
N ASN A 479 -1.10 -4.20 10.85
CA ASN A 479 -2.19 -3.25 10.65
C ASN A 479 -1.95 -2.42 9.38
N GLY A 480 -3.03 -1.84 8.82
CA GLY A 480 -2.98 -1.22 7.49
C GLY A 480 -2.71 0.28 7.49
N SER A 481 -2.90 0.99 8.62
CA SER A 481 -2.91 2.46 8.64
C SER A 481 -3.90 3.07 7.63
N ASN A 482 -3.99 4.38 7.58
CA ASN A 482 -4.69 5.14 6.55
C ASN A 482 -3.75 5.73 5.48
N HIS A 483 -2.45 5.47 5.62
CA HIS A 483 -1.40 5.93 4.71
C HIS A 483 -1.14 4.93 3.58
N ASN A 484 -0.65 5.42 2.44
CA ASN A 484 -0.21 4.53 1.37
C ASN A 484 0.94 3.63 1.88
N PRO A 485 0.92 2.32 1.61
CA PRO A 485 1.88 1.39 2.19
C PRO A 485 3.31 1.56 1.65
N THR A 486 3.51 2.28 0.54
CA THR A 486 4.79 2.34 -0.18
C THR A 486 5.93 2.86 0.70
N ALA A 487 5.76 4.02 1.37
CA ALA A 487 6.82 4.55 2.24
C ALA A 487 7.15 3.57 3.37
N MET A 488 6.13 3.01 4.01
CA MET A 488 6.34 2.05 5.10
C MET A 488 7.11 0.81 4.64
N VAL A 489 6.75 0.21 3.51
CA VAL A 489 7.44 -1.00 3.05
C VAL A 489 8.87 -0.70 2.57
N LEU A 490 9.14 0.50 2.05
CA LEU A 490 10.50 0.92 1.73
C LEU A 490 11.32 1.18 3.01
N ALA A 491 10.74 1.77 4.05
CA ALA A 491 11.40 1.90 5.36
C ALA A 491 11.68 0.53 6.00
N LEU A 492 10.78 -0.44 5.87
CA LEU A 492 11.04 -1.83 6.28
C LEU A 492 12.21 -2.45 5.49
N SER A 493 12.40 -2.07 4.22
CA SER A 493 13.57 -2.50 3.45
C SER A 493 14.88 -1.95 4.03
N VAL A 494 14.87 -0.70 4.55
CA VAL A 494 16.03 -0.12 5.24
C VAL A 494 16.32 -0.89 6.53
N ILE A 495 15.28 -1.14 7.35
CA ILE A 495 15.43 -1.92 8.59
C ILE A 495 15.94 -3.34 8.31
N PHE A 496 15.39 -4.01 7.30
CA PHE A 496 15.87 -5.34 6.89
C PHE A 496 17.34 -5.31 6.47
N ALA A 497 17.74 -4.37 5.62
CA ALA A 497 19.11 -4.27 5.14
C ALA A 497 20.10 -3.97 6.27
N SER A 498 19.68 -3.22 7.31
CA SER A 498 20.55 -2.93 8.46
C SER A 498 20.88 -4.18 9.32
N ASN A 499 20.09 -5.24 9.23
CA ASN A 499 20.43 -6.52 9.89
C ASN A 499 21.70 -7.18 9.33
N PHE A 500 22.19 -6.68 8.20
CA PHE A 500 23.42 -7.16 7.54
C PHE A 500 24.56 -6.14 7.59
N ASP A 501 24.45 -5.09 8.41
CA ASP A 501 25.53 -4.16 8.69
C ASP A 501 26.56 -4.80 9.66
N ASP A 502 27.86 -4.53 9.45
CA ASP A 502 28.99 -5.12 10.21
C ASP A 502 28.96 -4.85 11.73
N ASN A 503 28.18 -3.87 12.19
CA ASN A 503 28.17 -3.41 13.58
C ASN A 503 26.93 -3.81 14.37
N SER A 504 26.07 -4.70 13.86
CA SER A 504 24.74 -4.98 14.44
C SER A 504 24.66 -6.26 15.26
N ARG A 505 25.80 -6.80 15.74
CA ARG A 505 25.80 -7.91 16.70
C ARG A 505 26.84 -7.75 17.81
#